data_86413796827e3e79242f6877530c2460
#
_entry.id   86413796827e3e79242f6877530c2460
#
_cell.length_a   1.000
_cell.length_b   1.000
_cell.length_c   1.000
_cell.angle_alpha   90.00
_cell.angle_beta   90.00
_cell.angle_gamma   90.00
#
_symmetry.space_group_name_H-M   'P 1'
#
loop_
_entity.id
_entity.type
_entity.pdbx_description
1 polymer ?
#
loop_
_entity_poly.entity_id
_entity_poly.type
_entity_poly.pdbx_seq_one_letter_code
_entity_poly.pdbx_strand_id
1 'polypeptide(L)'
;MILGYARVSTKDQNLDGQRDALSAAGAGRIFADTITGTARTRPELDRLLSELRPGDVVTVTKYDRMARSLPDLLGIVEVIQSSGAGFRSIGEDIDTTTPAGRLVFHVFASIAQFERERIVERTKEGLAAARKRGRVGGRPPALSPAQKAEVKRMRDEEHRPIPEIAALFKVSAKTIRRVV
;
A
#
# COMPACT_ATOMS: atom_id res chain seq x y z
N MET A 1 21.90 -16.99 -9.75
CA MET A 1 21.38 -18.11 -8.92
C MET A 1 19.85 -18.04 -8.91
N ILE A 2 19.13 -19.17 -8.70
CA ILE A 2 17.67 -19.13 -8.53
C ILE A 2 17.37 -19.04 -7.03
N LEU A 3 16.61 -18.00 -6.65
CA LEU A 3 16.17 -17.73 -5.28
C LEU A 3 14.65 -17.90 -5.20
N GLY A 4 14.20 -18.84 -4.37
CA GLY A 4 12.77 -19.09 -4.16
C GLY A 4 12.19 -18.20 -3.08
N TYR A 5 10.95 -17.73 -3.28
CA TYR A 5 10.18 -17.10 -2.23
C TYR A 5 8.84 -17.80 -2.03
N ALA A 6 8.51 -18.09 -0.77
CA ALA A 6 7.26 -18.73 -0.36
C ALA A 6 6.56 -17.89 0.71
N ARG A 7 5.23 -17.89 0.71
CA ARG A 7 4.43 -17.20 1.72
C ARG A 7 3.18 -17.99 2.08
N VAL A 8 2.91 -18.09 3.39
CA VAL A 8 1.68 -18.67 3.93
C VAL A 8 1.02 -17.71 4.92
N SER A 9 -0.30 -17.78 5.06
CA SER A 9 -1.07 -16.95 6.00
C SER A 9 -1.24 -17.59 7.37
N THR A 10 -1.16 -18.94 7.45
CA THR A 10 -1.23 -19.72 8.67
C THR A 10 -0.23 -20.88 8.58
N LYS A 11 0.13 -21.46 9.75
CA LYS A 11 1.05 -22.61 9.80
C LYS A 11 0.51 -23.86 9.08
N ASP A 12 -0.81 -23.95 8.90
CA ASP A 12 -1.48 -25.10 8.28
C ASP A 12 -1.61 -24.98 6.75
N GLN A 13 -1.24 -23.85 6.14
CA GLN A 13 -1.16 -23.76 4.69
C GLN A 13 0.15 -24.39 4.21
N ASN A 14 0.04 -25.23 3.18
CA ASN A 14 1.12 -26.08 2.65
C ASN A 14 2.37 -25.27 2.21
N LEU A 15 3.22 -24.91 3.17
CA LEU A 15 4.53 -24.30 2.91
C LEU A 15 5.46 -25.32 2.26
N ASP A 16 5.35 -26.59 2.64
CA ASP A 16 6.20 -27.68 2.12
C ASP A 16 5.96 -27.88 0.64
N GLY A 17 4.70 -27.88 0.18
CA GLY A 17 4.40 -27.97 -1.24
C GLY A 17 4.93 -26.78 -2.07
N GLN A 18 5.00 -25.58 -1.48
CA GLN A 18 5.66 -24.45 -2.15
C GLN A 18 7.17 -24.65 -2.22
N ARG A 19 7.79 -25.14 -1.13
CA ARG A 19 9.23 -25.42 -1.08
C ARG A 19 9.61 -26.51 -2.09
N ASP A 20 8.83 -27.58 -2.17
CA ASP A 20 9.07 -28.67 -3.10
C ASP A 20 9.01 -28.19 -4.55
N ALA A 21 7.98 -27.40 -4.89
CA ALA A 21 7.84 -26.83 -6.23
C ALA A 21 8.99 -25.85 -6.57
N LEU A 22 9.43 -25.02 -5.62
CA LEU A 22 10.56 -24.11 -5.81
C LEU A 22 11.88 -24.88 -5.94
N SER A 23 12.08 -25.93 -5.15
CA SER A 23 13.26 -26.80 -5.25
C SER A 23 13.31 -27.53 -6.60
N ALA A 24 12.15 -28.05 -7.04
CA ALA A 24 12.03 -28.68 -8.37
C ALA A 24 12.30 -27.69 -9.52
N ALA A 25 11.99 -26.40 -9.31
CA ALA A 25 12.32 -25.32 -10.25
C ALA A 25 13.79 -24.87 -10.18
N GLY A 26 14.62 -25.52 -9.35
CA GLY A 26 16.05 -25.25 -9.24
C GLY A 26 16.43 -24.17 -8.24
N ALA A 27 15.55 -23.78 -7.30
CA ALA A 27 15.89 -22.79 -6.29
C ALA A 27 16.99 -23.32 -5.36
N GLY A 28 18.15 -22.66 -5.37
CA GLY A 28 19.28 -23.01 -4.51
C GLY A 28 19.12 -22.51 -3.07
N ARG A 29 18.23 -21.52 -2.86
CA ARG A 29 17.87 -20.97 -1.54
C ARG A 29 16.42 -20.52 -1.56
N ILE A 30 15.70 -20.79 -0.47
CA ILE A 30 14.28 -20.44 -0.35
C ILE A 30 14.07 -19.56 0.89
N PHE A 31 13.50 -18.40 0.69
CA PHE A 31 13.05 -17.46 1.72
C PHE A 31 11.56 -17.68 1.96
N ALA A 32 11.13 -17.71 3.21
CA ALA A 32 9.75 -18.02 3.54
C ALA A 32 9.20 -17.15 4.65
N ASP A 33 8.11 -16.45 4.37
CA ASP A 33 7.37 -15.66 5.35
C ASP A 33 6.08 -16.38 5.78
N THR A 34 5.85 -16.42 7.10
CA THR A 34 4.56 -16.80 7.68
C THR A 34 3.89 -15.54 8.20
N ILE A 35 2.84 -15.08 7.53
CA ILE A 35 2.16 -13.82 7.84
C ILE A 35 0.82 -14.13 8.51
N THR A 36 0.71 -13.86 9.81
CA THR A 36 -0.54 -14.01 10.57
C THR A 36 -1.28 -12.68 10.64
N GLY A 37 -2.57 -12.69 10.31
CA GLY A 37 -3.45 -11.53 10.48
C GLY A 37 -3.08 -10.28 9.65
N THR A 38 -3.09 -9.12 10.31
CA THR A 38 -2.82 -7.79 9.70
C THR A 38 -1.36 -7.43 9.57
N ALA A 39 -0.44 -8.33 9.91
CA ALA A 39 1.00 -8.05 9.82
C ALA A 39 1.40 -7.68 8.37
N ARG A 40 2.01 -6.50 8.24
CA ARG A 40 2.45 -5.96 6.94
C ARG A 40 3.91 -6.25 6.62
N THR A 41 4.70 -6.62 7.62
CA THR A 41 6.14 -6.88 7.49
C THR A 41 6.39 -8.23 6.84
N ARG A 42 7.33 -8.27 5.91
CA ARG A 42 7.80 -9.44 5.18
C ARG A 42 9.33 -9.53 5.27
N PRO A 43 9.86 -9.89 6.45
CA PRO A 43 11.29 -9.81 6.71
C PRO A 43 12.12 -10.68 5.77
N GLU A 44 11.61 -11.86 5.40
CA GLU A 44 12.34 -12.74 4.48
C GLU A 44 12.26 -12.26 3.02
N LEU A 45 11.16 -11.59 2.60
CA LEU A 45 11.13 -10.91 1.31
C LEU A 45 12.10 -9.73 1.29
N ASP A 46 12.08 -8.87 2.31
CA ASP A 46 12.98 -7.72 2.42
C ASP A 46 14.44 -8.17 2.39
N ARG A 47 14.75 -9.27 3.09
CA ARG A 47 16.07 -9.88 3.09
C ARG A 47 16.45 -10.41 1.70
N LEU A 48 15.55 -11.14 1.04
CA LEU A 48 15.77 -11.63 -0.32
C LEU A 48 16.12 -10.48 -1.25
N LEU A 49 15.32 -9.39 -1.24
CA LEU A 49 15.53 -8.23 -2.10
C LEU A 49 16.88 -7.51 -1.83
N SER A 50 17.31 -7.48 -0.55
CA SER A 50 18.60 -6.87 -0.16
C SER A 50 19.84 -7.71 -0.56
N GLU A 51 19.67 -9.00 -0.75
CA GLU A 51 20.76 -9.93 -1.11
C GLU A 51 20.88 -10.18 -2.63
N LEU A 52 19.99 -9.58 -3.46
CA LEU A 52 19.98 -9.79 -4.91
C LEU A 52 21.28 -9.34 -5.58
N ARG A 53 21.68 -10.12 -6.59
CA ARG A 53 22.83 -9.84 -7.45
C ARG A 53 22.41 -9.87 -8.92
N PRO A 54 23.11 -9.14 -9.80
CA PRO A 54 22.87 -9.23 -11.24
C PRO A 54 22.93 -10.68 -11.72
N GLY A 55 21.94 -11.08 -12.52
CA GLY A 55 21.82 -12.44 -13.06
C GLY A 55 21.13 -13.45 -12.12
N ASP A 56 20.71 -13.04 -10.92
CA ASP A 56 19.84 -13.87 -10.08
C ASP A 56 18.42 -13.92 -10.66
N VAL A 57 17.65 -14.96 -10.30
CA VAL A 57 16.23 -15.11 -10.68
C VAL A 57 15.41 -15.38 -9.45
N VAL A 58 14.52 -14.47 -9.12
CA VAL A 58 13.55 -14.67 -8.03
C VAL A 58 12.38 -15.47 -8.56
N THR A 59 12.13 -16.64 -7.96
CA THR A 59 11.08 -17.57 -8.40
C THR A 59 10.03 -17.76 -7.30
N VAL A 60 8.76 -17.71 -7.69
CA VAL A 60 7.60 -17.99 -6.84
C VAL A 60 6.72 -19.05 -7.46
N THR A 61 5.94 -19.76 -6.64
CA THR A 61 4.96 -20.74 -7.16
C THR A 61 3.80 -20.05 -7.86
N LYS A 62 3.32 -18.92 -7.31
CA LYS A 62 2.31 -18.04 -7.88
C LYS A 62 2.63 -16.60 -7.46
N TYR A 63 2.27 -15.61 -8.30
CA TYR A 63 2.55 -14.20 -8.00
C TYR A 63 1.83 -13.72 -6.73
N ASP A 64 0.66 -14.29 -6.37
CA ASP A 64 -0.08 -13.96 -5.17
C ASP A 64 0.67 -14.35 -3.87
N ARG A 65 1.68 -15.20 -3.96
CA ARG A 65 2.59 -15.51 -2.84
C ARG A 65 3.58 -14.38 -2.60
N MET A 66 4.00 -13.67 -3.63
CA MET A 66 4.93 -12.55 -3.50
C MET A 66 4.20 -11.23 -3.20
N ALA A 67 3.06 -10.99 -3.83
CA ALA A 67 2.38 -9.71 -3.77
C ALA A 67 0.93 -9.84 -3.25
N ARG A 68 0.36 -8.74 -2.77
CA ARG A 68 -1.03 -8.66 -2.29
C ARG A 68 -1.96 -8.06 -3.32
N SER A 69 -1.39 -7.43 -4.32
CA SER A 69 -2.10 -6.80 -5.45
C SER A 69 -1.16 -6.69 -6.63
N LEU A 70 -1.71 -6.48 -7.81
CA LEU A 70 -0.90 -6.27 -9.01
C LEU A 70 0.04 -5.06 -8.89
N PRO A 71 -0.37 -3.88 -8.38
CA PRO A 71 0.57 -2.79 -8.12
C PRO A 71 1.71 -3.14 -7.14
N ASP A 72 1.45 -3.95 -6.10
CA ASP A 72 2.48 -4.44 -5.17
C ASP A 72 3.48 -5.35 -5.90
N LEU A 73 2.98 -6.25 -6.77
CA LEU A 73 3.83 -7.10 -7.61
C LEU A 73 4.74 -6.27 -8.52
N LEU A 74 4.17 -5.30 -9.22
CA LEU A 74 4.92 -4.44 -10.13
C LEU A 74 6.05 -3.71 -9.43
N GLY A 75 5.79 -3.13 -8.24
CA GLY A 75 6.81 -2.46 -7.44
C GLY A 75 7.94 -3.41 -7.00
N ILE A 76 7.59 -4.64 -6.58
CA ILE A 76 8.59 -5.64 -6.18
C ILE A 76 9.44 -6.07 -7.39
N VAL A 77 8.82 -6.34 -8.54
CA VAL A 77 9.54 -6.77 -9.75
C VAL A 77 10.42 -5.63 -10.30
N GLU A 78 10.01 -4.38 -10.17
CA GLU A 78 10.84 -3.22 -10.51
C GLU A 78 12.13 -3.18 -9.67
N VAL A 79 12.03 -3.44 -8.36
CA VAL A 79 13.21 -3.57 -7.48
C VAL A 79 14.11 -4.73 -7.92
N ILE A 80 13.55 -5.89 -8.25
CA ILE A 80 14.29 -7.06 -8.74
C ILE A 80 15.03 -6.71 -10.02
N GLN A 81 14.37 -6.09 -11.00
CA GLN A 81 14.96 -5.70 -12.27
C GLN A 81 16.04 -4.62 -12.12
N SER A 82 15.82 -3.65 -11.23
CA SER A 82 16.82 -2.61 -10.90
C SER A 82 18.11 -3.17 -10.32
N SER A 83 18.02 -4.33 -9.64
CA SER A 83 19.17 -5.08 -9.14
C SER A 83 19.86 -5.93 -10.22
N GLY A 84 19.39 -5.87 -11.48
CA GLY A 84 19.88 -6.71 -12.59
C GLY A 84 19.44 -8.18 -12.49
N ALA A 85 18.42 -8.48 -11.68
CA ALA A 85 17.85 -9.81 -11.47
C ALA A 85 16.56 -10.00 -12.29
N GLY A 86 16.16 -11.27 -12.50
CA GLY A 86 14.92 -11.65 -13.16
C GLY A 86 13.85 -12.10 -12.17
N PHE A 87 12.60 -12.11 -12.60
CA PHE A 87 11.46 -12.64 -11.85
C PHE A 87 10.77 -13.75 -12.63
N ARG A 88 10.37 -14.83 -11.93
CA ARG A 88 9.66 -15.96 -12.51
C ARG A 88 8.51 -16.41 -11.60
N SER A 89 7.32 -16.57 -12.17
CA SER A 89 6.15 -17.19 -11.52
C SER A 89 5.79 -18.49 -12.25
N ILE A 90 5.84 -19.62 -11.53
CA ILE A 90 5.67 -20.96 -12.12
C ILE A 90 4.22 -21.15 -12.57
N GLY A 91 3.25 -20.78 -11.72
CA GLY A 91 1.82 -21.05 -11.95
C GLY A 91 1.21 -20.25 -13.09
N GLU A 92 1.74 -19.06 -13.37
CA GLU A 92 1.24 -18.18 -14.43
C GLU A 92 2.15 -18.17 -15.68
N ASP A 93 3.24 -18.95 -15.67
CA ASP A 93 4.24 -19.01 -16.73
C ASP A 93 4.83 -17.62 -17.11
N ILE A 94 4.99 -16.77 -16.09
CA ILE A 94 5.62 -15.45 -16.25
C ILE A 94 7.11 -15.60 -15.99
N ASP A 95 7.93 -15.19 -16.97
CA ASP A 95 9.40 -15.22 -16.84
C ASP A 95 10.00 -13.94 -17.46
N THR A 96 10.37 -13.00 -16.63
CA THR A 96 10.96 -11.71 -17.07
C THR A 96 12.40 -11.84 -17.58
N THR A 97 13.02 -13.01 -17.48
CA THR A 97 14.34 -13.25 -18.10
C THR A 97 14.23 -13.40 -19.60
N THR A 98 13.04 -13.77 -20.12
CA THR A 98 12.76 -13.89 -21.55
C THR A 98 12.19 -12.61 -22.15
N PRO A 99 12.42 -12.30 -23.43
CA PRO A 99 11.80 -11.15 -24.09
C PRO A 99 10.26 -11.21 -24.08
N ALA A 100 9.68 -12.38 -24.32
CA ALA A 100 8.24 -12.60 -24.32
C ALA A 100 7.63 -12.38 -22.93
N GLY A 101 8.26 -12.93 -21.88
CA GLY A 101 7.78 -12.75 -20.50
C GLY A 101 7.90 -11.28 -20.03
N ARG A 102 8.93 -10.56 -20.47
CA ARG A 102 9.02 -9.10 -20.22
C ARG A 102 7.86 -8.36 -20.88
N LEU A 103 7.54 -8.68 -22.13
CA LEU A 103 6.41 -8.06 -22.82
C LEU A 103 5.09 -8.30 -22.08
N VAL A 104 4.82 -9.56 -21.71
CA VAL A 104 3.63 -9.94 -20.92
C VAL A 104 3.56 -9.15 -19.62
N PHE A 105 4.69 -9.05 -18.90
CA PHE A 105 4.76 -8.30 -17.66
C PHE A 105 4.46 -6.80 -17.85
N HIS A 106 4.97 -6.17 -18.91
CA HIS A 106 4.67 -4.77 -19.26
C HIS A 106 3.19 -4.56 -19.62
N VAL A 107 2.55 -5.52 -20.26
CA VAL A 107 1.10 -5.46 -20.51
C VAL A 107 0.31 -5.46 -19.19
N PHE A 108 0.65 -6.35 -18.24
CA PHE A 108 0.03 -6.34 -16.91
C PHE A 108 0.27 -5.02 -16.18
N ALA A 109 1.48 -4.46 -16.25
CA ALA A 109 1.80 -3.16 -15.68
C ALA A 109 0.91 -2.05 -16.23
N SER A 110 0.73 -2.01 -17.55
CA SER A 110 -0.12 -1.03 -18.23
C SER A 110 -1.59 -1.17 -17.83
N ILE A 111 -2.10 -2.40 -17.70
CA ILE A 111 -3.47 -2.65 -17.23
C ILE A 111 -3.67 -2.16 -15.80
N ALA A 112 -2.73 -2.46 -14.90
CA ALA A 112 -2.82 -2.03 -13.50
C ALA A 112 -2.78 -0.49 -13.37
N GLN A 113 -1.96 0.17 -14.16
CA GLN A 113 -1.89 1.62 -14.21
C GLN A 113 -3.21 2.22 -14.72
N PHE A 114 -3.75 1.68 -15.80
CA PHE A 114 -5.04 2.10 -16.36
C PHE A 114 -6.19 1.96 -15.34
N GLU A 115 -6.26 0.82 -14.63
CA GLU A 115 -7.27 0.62 -13.59
C GLU A 115 -7.15 1.66 -12.47
N ARG A 116 -5.92 1.96 -12.02
CA ARG A 116 -5.67 2.98 -11.01
C ARG A 116 -6.10 4.37 -11.46
N GLU A 117 -5.76 4.74 -12.69
CA GLU A 117 -6.16 6.04 -13.27
C GLU A 117 -7.68 6.16 -13.35
N ARG A 118 -8.38 5.12 -13.77
CA ARG A 118 -9.85 5.08 -13.80
C ARG A 118 -10.49 5.21 -12.41
N ILE A 119 -9.91 4.60 -11.38
CA ILE A 119 -10.39 4.75 -9.99
C ILE A 119 -10.22 6.19 -9.53
N VAL A 120 -9.09 6.81 -9.82
CA VAL A 120 -8.81 8.22 -9.48
C VAL A 120 -9.78 9.16 -10.21
N GLU A 121 -10.02 8.93 -11.50
CA GLU A 121 -10.96 9.70 -12.32
C GLU A 121 -12.38 9.63 -11.75
N ARG A 122 -12.91 8.44 -11.54
CA ARG A 122 -14.25 8.23 -10.93
C ARG A 122 -14.36 8.89 -9.55
N THR A 123 -13.28 8.83 -8.75
CA THR A 123 -13.27 9.46 -7.44
C THR A 123 -13.33 10.98 -7.56
N LYS A 124 -12.59 11.58 -8.49
CA LYS A 124 -12.63 13.03 -8.77
C LYS A 124 -14.02 13.48 -9.25
N GLU A 125 -14.62 12.72 -10.17
CA GLU A 125 -15.99 12.98 -10.67
C GLU A 125 -17.02 12.89 -9.55
N GLY A 126 -16.95 11.85 -8.72
CA GLY A 126 -17.82 11.66 -7.56
C GLY A 126 -17.69 12.80 -6.54
N LEU A 127 -16.47 13.25 -6.27
CA LEU A 127 -16.20 14.40 -5.39
C LEU A 127 -16.74 15.72 -5.99
N ALA A 128 -16.57 15.92 -7.30
CA ALA A 128 -17.10 17.09 -7.99
C ALA A 128 -18.63 17.12 -7.95
N ALA A 129 -19.28 15.98 -8.20
CA ALA A 129 -20.73 15.85 -8.10
C ALA A 129 -21.25 16.04 -6.67
N ALA A 130 -20.51 15.55 -5.65
CA ALA A 130 -20.84 15.77 -4.25
C ALA A 130 -20.76 17.25 -3.87
N ARG A 131 -19.69 17.94 -4.30
CA ARG A 131 -19.52 19.39 -4.08
C ARG A 131 -20.63 20.22 -4.72
N LYS A 132 -21.04 19.89 -5.96
CA LYS A 132 -22.19 20.54 -6.63
C LYS A 132 -23.49 20.38 -5.84
N ARG A 133 -23.65 19.29 -5.08
CA ARG A 133 -24.79 19.05 -4.19
C ARG A 133 -24.61 19.63 -2.77
N GLY A 134 -23.61 20.48 -2.56
CA GLY A 134 -23.32 21.11 -1.26
C GLY A 134 -22.66 20.18 -0.23
N ARG A 135 -22.26 18.95 -0.61
CA ARG A 135 -21.56 18.03 0.28
C ARG A 135 -20.06 18.29 0.21
N VAL A 136 -19.52 18.93 1.23
CA VAL A 136 -18.07 19.16 1.38
C VAL A 136 -17.52 18.01 2.23
N GLY A 137 -16.65 17.20 1.63
CA GLY A 137 -15.95 16.12 2.35
C GLY A 137 -14.93 16.70 3.34
N GLY A 138 -14.50 15.87 4.27
CA GLY A 138 -13.51 16.21 5.28
C GLY A 138 -14.04 15.99 6.71
N ARG A 139 -13.19 16.25 7.70
CA ARG A 139 -13.59 16.19 9.12
C ARG A 139 -14.57 17.32 9.40
N PRO A 140 -15.73 17.02 10.02
CA PRO A 140 -16.66 18.08 10.44
C PRO A 140 -15.95 19.15 11.27
N PRO A 141 -16.32 20.44 11.11
CA PRO A 141 -15.76 21.51 11.93
C PRO A 141 -15.97 21.21 13.41
N ALA A 142 -14.94 21.43 14.22
CA ALA A 142 -15.01 21.21 15.67
C ALA A 142 -15.97 22.20 16.38
N LEU A 143 -16.27 23.33 15.73
CA LEU A 143 -17.18 24.36 16.21
C LEU A 143 -18.17 24.72 15.11
N SER A 144 -19.47 24.78 15.46
CA SER A 144 -20.53 25.28 14.58
C SER A 144 -20.36 26.78 14.30
N PRO A 145 -21.02 27.35 13.28
CA PRO A 145 -21.00 28.80 13.04
C PRO A 145 -21.44 29.62 14.25
N ALA A 146 -22.48 29.17 14.96
CA ALA A 146 -22.97 29.84 16.18
C ALA A 146 -21.92 29.78 17.32
N GLN A 147 -21.28 28.63 17.50
CA GLN A 147 -20.22 28.50 18.50
C GLN A 147 -18.98 29.36 18.16
N LYS A 148 -18.65 29.51 16.89
CA LYS A 148 -17.56 30.42 16.46
C LYS A 148 -17.89 31.89 16.76
N ALA A 149 -19.14 32.30 16.54
CA ALA A 149 -19.57 33.67 16.89
C ALA A 149 -19.48 33.89 18.41
N GLU A 150 -19.91 32.94 19.22
CA GLU A 150 -19.84 33.01 20.67
C GLU A 150 -18.38 33.01 21.20
N VAL A 151 -17.50 32.23 20.60
CA VAL A 151 -16.06 32.24 20.89
C VAL A 151 -15.48 33.66 20.67
N LYS A 152 -15.84 34.28 19.55
CA LYS A 152 -15.40 35.68 19.26
C LYS A 152 -15.95 36.66 20.30
N ARG A 153 -17.25 36.58 20.61
CA ARG A 153 -17.88 37.44 21.62
C ARG A 153 -17.17 37.31 22.97
N MET A 154 -16.96 36.09 23.46
CA MET A 154 -16.26 35.84 24.73
C MET A 154 -14.82 36.36 24.71
N ARG A 155 -14.16 36.36 23.58
CA ARG A 155 -12.80 36.87 23.47
C ARG A 155 -12.74 38.38 23.39
N ASP A 156 -13.59 38.99 22.57
CA ASP A 156 -13.53 40.39 22.21
C ASP A 156 -14.24 41.29 23.23
N GLU A 157 -15.41 40.85 23.74
CA GLU A 157 -16.22 41.61 24.69
C GLU A 157 -15.94 41.23 26.15
N GLU A 158 -15.84 39.93 26.47
CA GLU A 158 -15.61 39.46 27.84
C GLU A 158 -14.13 39.31 28.21
N HIS A 159 -13.21 39.46 27.24
CA HIS A 159 -11.75 39.33 27.41
C HIS A 159 -11.30 38.00 28.06
N ARG A 160 -12.07 36.92 27.89
CA ARG A 160 -11.76 35.59 28.48
C ARG A 160 -10.47 35.02 27.93
N PRO A 161 -9.67 34.34 28.78
CA PRO A 161 -8.47 33.64 28.35
C PRO A 161 -8.79 32.50 27.39
N ILE A 162 -7.95 32.30 26.35
CA ILE A 162 -8.11 31.22 25.37
C ILE A 162 -8.22 29.82 26.02
N PRO A 163 -7.46 29.49 27.08
CA PRO A 163 -7.60 28.18 27.73
C PRO A 163 -8.99 27.94 28.36
N GLU A 164 -9.59 28.99 28.95
CA GLU A 164 -10.92 28.89 29.52
C GLU A 164 -12.00 28.67 28.46
N ILE A 165 -11.95 29.46 27.37
CA ILE A 165 -12.84 29.27 26.21
C ILE A 165 -12.68 27.86 25.62
N ALA A 166 -11.44 27.37 25.48
CA ALA A 166 -11.15 26.04 24.96
C ALA A 166 -11.75 24.92 25.85
N ALA A 167 -11.69 25.06 27.17
CA ALA A 167 -12.30 24.14 28.13
C ALA A 167 -13.82 24.13 28.02
N LEU A 168 -14.45 25.31 27.90
CA LEU A 168 -15.91 25.45 27.80
C LEU A 168 -16.47 24.73 26.55
N PHE A 169 -15.81 24.88 25.41
CA PHE A 169 -16.23 24.23 24.15
C PHE A 169 -15.64 22.84 23.96
N LYS A 170 -14.88 22.29 24.90
CA LYS A 170 -14.20 20.98 24.84
C LYS A 170 -13.34 20.82 23.56
N VAL A 171 -12.62 21.85 23.18
CA VAL A 171 -11.71 21.87 22.03
C VAL A 171 -10.29 22.28 22.46
N SER A 172 -9.32 22.10 21.57
CA SER A 172 -7.95 22.54 21.85
C SER A 172 -7.83 24.06 21.80
N ALA A 173 -6.91 24.64 22.57
CA ALA A 173 -6.55 26.06 22.48
C ALA A 173 -6.17 26.51 21.06
N LYS A 174 -5.55 25.60 20.27
CA LYS A 174 -5.24 25.84 18.85
C LYS A 174 -6.50 26.02 17.99
N THR A 175 -7.60 25.30 18.33
CA THR A 175 -8.88 25.45 17.63
C THR A 175 -9.48 26.84 17.89
N ILE A 176 -9.42 27.32 19.14
CA ILE A 176 -9.88 28.67 19.50
C ILE A 176 -9.05 29.73 18.78
N ARG A 177 -7.70 29.65 18.81
CA ARG A 177 -6.80 30.59 18.13
C ARG A 177 -7.03 30.74 16.61
N ARG A 178 -7.70 29.80 15.98
CA ARG A 178 -8.06 29.85 14.55
C ARG A 178 -9.38 30.57 14.28
N VAL A 179 -10.13 30.89 15.33
CA VAL A 179 -11.45 31.49 15.25
C VAL A 179 -11.38 32.97 15.66
N VAL A 180 -10.48 33.29 16.59
CA VAL A 180 -10.19 34.66 17.09
C VAL A 180 -9.00 35.28 16.43
#